data_51461caf0768c43cd7bcdce81b96d5a0
#
_entry.id   51461caf0768c43cd7bcdce81b96d5a0
#
_cell.length_a   1.000
_cell.length_b   1.000
_cell.length_c   1.000
_cell.angle_alpha   90.00
_cell.angle_beta   90.00
_cell.angle_gamma   90.00
#
_symmetry.space_group_name_H-M   'P 1'
#
loop_
_entity.id
_entity.type
_entity.pdbx_description
1 polymer ?
#
loop_
_entity_poly.entity_id
_entity_poly.type
_entity_poly.pdbx_seq_one_letter_code
_entity_poly.pdbx_strand_id
1 'polypeptide(L)'
;MHIKPAIGSVVGPTSVTHWAQILQLPTAYGIVEVDYPDGAARVAGIHILSALSEKLKDGTVSLKALSAIVGDLVNDGVRTILVVVPVGNILYIVLRGTGDVYLKRDREFARLLHGEGEVSGEVKIGDTVLLTSGEFSKAIHQDELTQVFDHLKPAEVAERLTLLLHEKEYGEGSAALILEIFDTHEMEIPAPALSVAPRVKKINIKSAIRRLRTHPKKATALLAIALTIVFCISVLLGVVKQASQKKNQSVVNAVSDAQHALDEGVALASLNPVKGRERLVAAKQLLDPLRTSVSPRSQEGVQIASLYQQITDNLTQAMQIHSIKPELFFDAGLVKKNGKISAIGFEATTLGIVDQVTKTVYALDVTSKSAQVLGGGQLYYIAIHGINAYALTDTGVNQISITTKQTTENVVKKDDQWGHIGGLVSFGGNLYLLDTQKSRIWKYVATTNGFSETREYLNPDTLPDLSRANNMAIDGSVWIGSADGKIMKFTQGKVDTFIPQGVDPAFGKNIAVFTSDMTINLYVLDSENKRVVVLAKDGMYLSQYVWKDGIIPTQLAVSEDQKKIYLLASGQLYAIDLK
;
A
#
# COMPACT_ATOMS: atom_id res chain seq x y z
N MET A 1 -30.10 17.10 -0.78
CA MET A 1 -29.54 16.63 0.50
C MET A 1 -28.61 15.48 0.18
N HIS A 2 -27.31 15.67 0.33
CA HIS A 2 -26.34 14.57 0.19
C HIS A 2 -26.06 14.04 1.60
N ILE A 3 -26.63 12.89 1.92
CA ILE A 3 -26.41 12.22 3.20
C ILE A 3 -25.05 11.52 3.14
N LYS A 4 -24.14 11.91 4.01
CA LYS A 4 -22.88 11.20 4.23
C LYS A 4 -22.86 10.77 5.69
N PRO A 5 -22.93 9.46 5.99
CA PRO A 5 -22.96 9.01 7.37
C PRO A 5 -21.58 9.14 8.04
N ALA A 6 -21.57 9.43 9.34
CA ALA A 6 -20.43 9.14 10.21
C ALA A 6 -20.41 7.64 10.48
N ILE A 7 -19.22 7.04 10.51
CA ILE A 7 -19.05 5.59 10.48
C ILE A 7 -18.26 5.12 11.70
N GLY A 8 -18.77 4.07 12.36
CA GLY A 8 -18.04 3.24 13.29
C GLY A 8 -18.06 1.79 12.81
N SER A 9 -17.00 1.05 12.99
CA SER A 9 -16.91 -0.33 12.52
C SER A 9 -16.22 -1.25 13.52
N VAL A 10 -16.72 -2.48 13.64
CA VAL A 10 -16.16 -3.56 14.45
C VAL A 10 -15.97 -4.77 13.55
N VAL A 11 -14.78 -5.37 13.59
CA VAL A 11 -14.49 -6.62 12.88
C VAL A 11 -13.76 -7.52 13.87
N GLY A 12 -14.32 -8.68 14.13
CA GLY A 12 -13.74 -9.70 14.99
C GLY A 12 -12.58 -10.44 14.32
N PRO A 13 -11.88 -11.32 15.05
CA PRO A 13 -10.81 -12.14 14.49
C PRO A 13 -11.34 -13.04 13.37
N THR A 14 -10.50 -13.32 12.40
CA THR A 14 -10.81 -14.22 11.28
C THR A 14 -10.00 -15.49 11.42
N SER A 15 -10.59 -16.64 11.03
CA SER A 15 -9.90 -17.92 10.93
C SER A 15 -9.81 -18.39 9.47
N VAL A 16 -9.26 -19.56 9.25
CA VAL A 16 -9.22 -20.16 7.90
C VAL A 16 -10.62 -20.53 7.38
N THR A 17 -11.54 -20.85 8.30
CA THR A 17 -12.91 -21.29 7.99
C THR A 17 -13.95 -20.18 8.11
N HIS A 18 -13.74 -19.20 9.01
CA HIS A 18 -14.67 -18.10 9.29
C HIS A 18 -14.04 -16.75 8.97
N TRP A 19 -14.73 -15.96 8.16
CA TRP A 19 -14.23 -14.64 7.77
C TRP A 19 -15.38 -13.66 7.63
N ALA A 20 -15.22 -12.44 8.20
CA ALA A 20 -16.12 -11.32 7.95
C ALA A 20 -15.34 -10.04 7.68
N GLN A 21 -15.94 -9.14 6.89
CA GLN A 21 -15.37 -7.84 6.59
C GLN A 21 -16.45 -6.84 6.23
N ILE A 22 -16.10 -5.56 6.34
CA ILE A 22 -16.96 -4.42 6.07
C ILE A 22 -16.73 -3.90 4.66
N LEU A 23 -17.82 -3.66 3.94
CA LEU A 23 -17.86 -2.91 2.69
C LEU A 23 -18.08 -1.43 3.00
N GLN A 24 -17.18 -0.58 2.51
CA GLN A 24 -17.30 0.86 2.64
C GLN A 24 -16.94 1.52 1.32
N LEU A 25 -17.97 1.94 0.59
CA LEU A 25 -17.87 2.68 -0.67
C LEU A 25 -18.46 4.08 -0.50
N PRO A 26 -18.14 5.04 -1.37
CA PRO A 26 -18.81 6.35 -1.37
C PRO A 26 -20.34 6.25 -1.54
N THR A 27 -20.82 5.20 -2.18
CA THR A 27 -22.22 4.98 -2.58
C THR A 27 -22.93 3.85 -1.83
N ALA A 28 -22.18 3.02 -1.07
CA ALA A 28 -22.75 1.84 -0.42
C ALA A 28 -21.94 1.42 0.82
N TYR A 29 -22.63 0.83 1.79
CA TYR A 29 -22.05 0.32 3.03
C TYR A 29 -22.57 -1.09 3.27
N GLY A 30 -21.77 -1.96 3.94
CA GLY A 30 -22.27 -3.30 4.19
C GLY A 30 -21.31 -4.21 4.96
N ILE A 31 -21.75 -5.45 5.13
CA ILE A 31 -21.01 -6.52 5.80
C ILE A 31 -21.10 -7.77 4.92
N VAL A 32 -19.96 -8.46 4.79
CA VAL A 32 -19.89 -9.81 4.24
C VAL A 32 -19.32 -10.75 5.28
N GLU A 33 -20.02 -11.84 5.58
CA GLU A 33 -19.59 -12.92 6.46
C GLU A 33 -19.72 -14.24 5.71
N VAL A 34 -18.68 -15.03 5.74
CA VAL A 34 -18.61 -16.35 5.08
C VAL A 34 -18.02 -17.41 5.99
N ASP A 35 -18.48 -18.65 5.78
CA ASP A 35 -18.04 -19.85 6.48
C ASP A 35 -17.76 -20.95 5.46
N TYR A 36 -16.50 -21.34 5.33
CA TYR A 36 -16.04 -22.39 4.41
C TYR A 36 -15.20 -23.41 5.17
N PRO A 37 -15.78 -24.60 5.45
CA PRO A 37 -15.09 -25.65 6.22
C PRO A 37 -13.77 -26.14 5.60
N ASP A 38 -13.60 -25.97 4.31
CA ASP A 38 -12.39 -26.32 3.55
C ASP A 38 -11.23 -25.34 3.72
N GLY A 39 -11.41 -24.27 4.51
CA GLY A 39 -10.39 -23.26 4.76
C GLY A 39 -10.31 -22.15 3.71
N ALA A 40 -11.26 -22.07 2.79
CA ALA A 40 -11.27 -21.05 1.71
C ALA A 40 -12.01 -19.76 2.08
N ALA A 41 -12.47 -19.58 3.33
CA ALA A 41 -13.34 -18.47 3.73
C ALA A 41 -12.77 -17.09 3.36
N ARG A 42 -11.50 -16.84 3.62
CA ARG A 42 -10.86 -15.56 3.30
C ARG A 42 -10.87 -15.26 1.79
N VAL A 43 -10.54 -16.23 0.95
CA VAL A 43 -10.49 -16.06 -0.50
C VAL A 43 -11.89 -15.83 -1.07
N ALA A 44 -12.86 -16.61 -0.63
CA ALA A 44 -14.26 -16.49 -1.03
C ALA A 44 -14.85 -15.14 -0.58
N GLY A 45 -14.60 -14.72 0.65
CA GLY A 45 -15.07 -13.45 1.19
C GLY A 45 -14.48 -12.23 0.44
N ILE A 46 -13.20 -12.23 0.13
CA ILE A 46 -12.55 -11.19 -0.68
C ILE A 46 -13.15 -11.13 -2.08
N HIS A 47 -13.42 -12.27 -2.70
CA HIS A 47 -14.05 -12.33 -4.03
C HIS A 47 -15.45 -11.71 -4.01
N ILE A 48 -16.27 -12.02 -3.00
CA ILE A 48 -17.62 -11.43 -2.83
C ILE A 48 -17.53 -9.92 -2.60
N LEU A 49 -16.62 -9.45 -1.73
CA LEU A 49 -16.42 -8.02 -1.51
C LEU A 49 -15.99 -7.27 -2.78
N SER A 50 -15.09 -7.85 -3.55
CA SER A 50 -14.61 -7.28 -4.81
C SER A 50 -15.74 -7.18 -5.83
N ALA A 51 -16.56 -8.23 -5.96
CA ALA A 51 -17.71 -8.25 -6.85
C ALA A 51 -18.79 -7.22 -6.43
N LEU A 52 -19.08 -7.10 -5.12
CA LEU A 52 -19.96 -6.06 -4.58
C LEU A 52 -19.40 -4.65 -4.89
N SER A 53 -18.11 -4.44 -4.65
CA SER A 53 -17.47 -3.15 -4.89
C SER A 53 -17.57 -2.74 -6.36
N GLU A 54 -17.37 -3.66 -7.28
CA GLU A 54 -17.47 -3.39 -8.71
C GLU A 54 -18.92 -3.08 -9.15
N LYS A 55 -19.90 -3.90 -8.68
CA LYS A 55 -21.31 -3.73 -9.05
C LYS A 55 -21.97 -2.48 -8.40
N LEU A 56 -21.43 -1.98 -7.29
CA LEU A 56 -21.99 -0.86 -6.53
C LEU A 56 -21.25 0.48 -6.66
N LYS A 57 -20.10 0.50 -7.34
CA LYS A 57 -19.25 1.71 -7.48
C LYS A 57 -19.98 2.90 -8.11
N ASP A 58 -20.86 2.64 -9.07
CA ASP A 58 -21.62 3.67 -9.80
C ASP A 58 -22.97 4.03 -9.14
N GLY A 59 -23.22 3.47 -7.93
CA GLY A 59 -24.46 3.64 -7.18
C GLY A 59 -25.59 2.74 -7.67
N THR A 60 -26.63 2.62 -6.85
CA THR A 60 -27.83 1.83 -7.16
C THR A 60 -29.06 2.69 -6.92
N VAL A 61 -29.96 2.75 -7.90
CA VAL A 61 -31.12 3.66 -7.90
C VAL A 61 -32.41 3.01 -7.40
N SER A 62 -32.42 1.69 -7.10
CA SER A 62 -33.64 1.02 -6.62
C SER A 62 -33.33 -0.18 -5.72
N LEU A 63 -34.24 -0.44 -4.77
CA LEU A 63 -34.17 -1.61 -3.88
C LEU A 63 -34.14 -2.93 -4.67
N LYS A 64 -34.92 -3.04 -5.74
CA LYS A 64 -34.98 -4.24 -6.59
C LYS A 64 -33.63 -4.53 -7.29
N ALA A 65 -32.95 -3.47 -7.77
CA ALA A 65 -31.63 -3.63 -8.38
C ALA A 65 -30.59 -4.07 -7.34
N LEU A 66 -30.62 -3.48 -6.12
CA LEU A 66 -29.74 -3.87 -5.02
C LEU A 66 -29.98 -5.32 -4.62
N SER A 67 -31.24 -5.73 -4.51
CA SER A 67 -31.63 -7.10 -4.18
C SER A 67 -31.10 -8.13 -5.20
N ALA A 68 -31.18 -7.80 -6.49
CA ALA A 68 -30.65 -8.66 -7.54
C ALA A 68 -29.11 -8.78 -7.45
N ILE A 69 -28.41 -7.65 -7.26
CA ILE A 69 -26.93 -7.64 -7.11
C ILE A 69 -26.48 -8.51 -5.94
N VAL A 70 -27.13 -8.39 -4.79
CA VAL A 70 -26.79 -9.15 -3.58
C VAL A 70 -27.17 -10.62 -3.75
N GLY A 71 -28.36 -10.90 -4.34
CA GLY A 71 -28.83 -12.26 -4.57
C GLY A 71 -27.92 -13.08 -5.48
N ASP A 72 -27.34 -12.48 -6.53
CA ASP A 72 -26.37 -13.11 -7.44
C ASP A 72 -25.09 -13.62 -6.76
N LEU A 73 -24.79 -13.12 -5.56
CA LEU A 73 -23.54 -13.43 -4.85
C LEU A 73 -23.73 -14.42 -3.69
N VAL A 74 -24.96 -14.84 -3.43
CA VAL A 74 -25.27 -15.82 -2.38
C VAL A 74 -24.89 -17.23 -2.86
N ASN A 75 -24.15 -17.95 -2.02
CA ASN A 75 -23.81 -19.36 -2.20
C ASN A 75 -23.77 -20.08 -0.84
N ASP A 76 -23.56 -21.40 -0.82
CA ASP A 76 -23.65 -22.22 0.38
C ASP A 76 -22.69 -21.81 1.52
N GLY A 77 -21.58 -21.15 1.20
CA GLY A 77 -20.61 -20.63 2.19
C GLY A 77 -20.93 -19.23 2.70
N VAL A 78 -21.92 -18.55 2.14
CA VAL A 78 -22.30 -17.20 2.59
C VAL A 78 -23.17 -17.31 3.84
N ARG A 79 -22.76 -16.68 4.93
CA ARG A 79 -23.54 -16.55 6.16
C ARG A 79 -24.31 -15.24 6.22
N THR A 80 -23.67 -14.14 5.83
CA THR A 80 -24.30 -12.82 5.80
C THR A 80 -23.76 -12.01 4.62
N ILE A 81 -24.64 -11.50 3.77
CA ILE A 81 -24.39 -10.34 2.92
C ILE A 81 -25.43 -9.28 3.27
N LEU A 82 -24.99 -8.19 3.86
CA LEU A 82 -25.83 -7.08 4.26
C LEU A 82 -25.30 -5.82 3.59
N VAL A 83 -26.13 -5.17 2.77
CA VAL A 83 -25.75 -3.98 2.02
C VAL A 83 -26.77 -2.88 2.22
N VAL A 84 -26.27 -1.67 2.45
CA VAL A 84 -27.04 -0.44 2.60
C VAL A 84 -26.60 0.59 1.56
N VAL A 85 -27.53 1.14 0.83
CA VAL A 85 -27.31 2.17 -0.19
C VAL A 85 -28.16 3.39 0.12
N PRO A 86 -27.57 4.56 0.43
CA PRO A 86 -28.29 5.81 0.58
C PRO A 86 -28.63 6.40 -0.79
N VAL A 87 -29.92 6.72 -1.00
CA VAL A 87 -30.42 7.39 -2.20
C VAL A 87 -31.29 8.59 -1.79
N GLY A 88 -30.72 9.78 -1.85
CA GLY A 88 -31.34 10.98 -1.30
C GLY A 88 -31.50 10.88 0.22
N ASN A 89 -32.72 10.90 0.73
CA ASN A 89 -33.06 10.71 2.14
C ASN A 89 -33.62 9.30 2.44
N ILE A 90 -33.49 8.37 1.49
CA ILE A 90 -33.97 7.00 1.64
C ILE A 90 -32.76 6.08 1.76
N LEU A 91 -32.78 5.13 2.71
CA LEU A 91 -31.87 4.00 2.74
C LEU A 91 -32.54 2.77 2.13
N TYR A 92 -31.85 2.13 1.19
CA TYR A 92 -32.16 0.80 0.71
C TYR A 92 -31.29 -0.20 1.47
N ILE A 93 -31.89 -1.21 2.07
CA ILE A 93 -31.21 -2.22 2.89
C ILE A 93 -31.60 -3.59 2.36
N VAL A 94 -30.62 -4.42 2.05
CA VAL A 94 -30.80 -5.80 1.64
C VAL A 94 -29.92 -6.68 2.52
N LEU A 95 -30.53 -7.70 3.14
CA LEU A 95 -29.88 -8.71 3.94
C LEU A 95 -30.16 -10.10 3.33
N ARG A 96 -29.13 -10.86 3.10
CA ARG A 96 -29.19 -12.27 2.76
C ARG A 96 -28.41 -13.09 3.79
N GLY A 97 -29.01 -14.19 4.23
CA GLY A 97 -28.49 -15.03 5.30
C GLY A 97 -28.88 -14.54 6.70
N THR A 98 -27.91 -14.61 7.63
CA THR A 98 -28.12 -14.27 9.06
C THR A 98 -27.60 -12.86 9.35
N GLY A 99 -28.06 -12.28 10.47
CA GLY A 99 -27.66 -10.95 10.90
C GLY A 99 -28.86 -10.07 11.25
N ASP A 100 -28.59 -8.86 11.71
CA ASP A 100 -29.61 -7.91 12.16
C ASP A 100 -29.34 -6.51 11.67
N VAL A 101 -30.40 -5.73 11.54
CA VAL A 101 -30.36 -4.30 11.29
C VAL A 101 -31.18 -3.59 12.37
N TYR A 102 -30.57 -2.62 13.03
CA TYR A 102 -31.20 -1.79 14.04
C TYR A 102 -31.21 -0.32 13.62
N LEU A 103 -32.22 0.40 14.05
CA LEU A 103 -32.31 1.85 13.92
C LEU A 103 -32.46 2.46 15.31
N LYS A 104 -31.58 3.42 15.62
CA LYS A 104 -31.77 4.35 16.72
C LYS A 104 -32.30 5.67 16.17
N ARG A 105 -33.48 6.09 16.62
CA ARG A 105 -34.07 7.38 16.33
C ARG A 105 -34.51 8.02 17.64
N ASP A 106 -33.98 9.19 17.93
CA ASP A 106 -34.20 9.89 19.20
C ASP A 106 -33.77 8.99 20.40
N ARG A 107 -34.75 8.51 21.19
CA ARG A 107 -34.53 7.60 22.33
C ARG A 107 -34.95 6.16 22.06
N GLU A 108 -35.46 5.88 20.88
CA GLU A 108 -35.93 4.54 20.53
C GLU A 108 -34.83 3.77 19.79
N PHE A 109 -34.57 2.55 20.22
CA PHE A 109 -33.68 1.60 19.57
C PHE A 109 -34.49 0.37 19.17
N ALA A 110 -34.72 0.20 17.87
CA ALA A 110 -35.57 -0.84 17.34
C ALA A 110 -34.86 -1.67 16.27
N ARG A 111 -35.16 -2.98 16.25
CA ARG A 111 -34.69 -3.88 15.19
C ARG A 111 -35.59 -3.75 13.96
N LEU A 112 -35.00 -3.41 12.81
CA LEU A 112 -35.68 -3.26 11.52
C LEU A 112 -35.74 -4.58 10.74
N LEU A 113 -34.66 -5.36 10.76
CA LEU A 113 -34.57 -6.67 10.10
C LEU A 113 -33.91 -7.68 11.02
N HIS A 114 -34.33 -8.93 10.90
CA HIS A 114 -33.74 -10.10 11.52
C HIS A 114 -33.69 -11.23 10.48
N GLY A 115 -32.50 -11.69 10.13
CA GLY A 115 -32.33 -12.66 9.06
C GLY A 115 -32.64 -12.07 7.68
N GLU A 116 -32.94 -12.93 6.72
CA GLU A 116 -33.10 -12.55 5.32
C GLU A 116 -34.28 -11.61 5.09
N GLY A 117 -34.03 -10.51 4.36
CA GLY A 117 -35.08 -9.54 4.07
C GLY A 117 -34.57 -8.30 3.34
N GLU A 118 -35.52 -7.45 2.98
CA GLU A 118 -35.32 -6.18 2.29
C GLU A 118 -36.17 -5.09 2.93
N VAL A 119 -35.61 -3.92 3.15
CA VAL A 119 -36.35 -2.78 3.66
C VAL A 119 -35.84 -1.48 3.02
N SER A 120 -36.75 -0.55 2.86
CA SER A 120 -36.41 0.83 2.52
C SER A 120 -37.18 1.80 3.40
N GLY A 121 -36.52 2.86 3.82
CA GLY A 121 -37.15 3.84 4.67
C GLY A 121 -36.47 5.19 4.61
N GLU A 122 -37.22 6.22 4.94
CA GLU A 122 -36.71 7.58 5.06
C GLU A 122 -35.91 7.73 6.35
N VAL A 123 -34.72 8.29 6.23
CA VAL A 123 -33.86 8.60 7.36
C VAL A 123 -33.83 10.08 7.67
N LYS A 124 -33.62 10.39 8.95
CA LYS A 124 -33.55 11.75 9.49
C LYS A 124 -32.13 12.01 10.00
N ILE A 125 -31.81 13.29 10.08
CA ILE A 125 -30.55 13.71 10.73
C ILE A 125 -30.59 13.26 12.20
N GLY A 126 -29.49 12.65 12.66
CA GLY A 126 -29.36 12.07 14.00
C GLY A 126 -29.79 10.59 14.09
N ASP A 127 -30.39 10.02 13.04
CA ASP A 127 -30.63 8.58 12.99
C ASP A 127 -29.30 7.81 12.98
N THR A 128 -29.23 6.73 13.75
CA THR A 128 -28.09 5.81 13.71
C THR A 128 -28.57 4.42 13.32
N VAL A 129 -28.00 3.89 12.26
CA VAL A 129 -28.26 2.53 11.77
C VAL A 129 -27.11 1.62 12.19
N LEU A 130 -27.41 0.52 12.88
CA LEU A 130 -26.46 -0.54 13.20
C LEU A 130 -26.75 -1.76 12.34
N LEU A 131 -25.72 -2.24 11.66
CA LEU A 131 -25.70 -3.47 10.87
C LEU A 131 -24.85 -4.49 11.61
N THR A 132 -25.29 -5.73 11.70
CA THR A 132 -24.54 -6.79 12.37
C THR A 132 -24.52 -8.06 11.53
N SER A 133 -23.40 -8.76 11.53
CA SER A 133 -23.31 -10.11 10.98
C SER A 133 -23.97 -11.14 11.90
N GLY A 134 -24.16 -12.35 11.41
CA GLY A 134 -24.82 -13.43 12.18
C GLY A 134 -24.03 -13.81 13.43
N GLU A 135 -22.72 -13.97 13.33
CA GLU A 135 -21.87 -14.29 14.50
C GLU A 135 -21.80 -13.14 15.51
N PHE A 136 -21.83 -11.89 15.04
CA PHE A 136 -21.91 -10.73 15.94
C PHE A 136 -23.24 -10.71 16.73
N SER A 137 -24.37 -10.96 16.05
CA SER A 137 -25.71 -10.99 16.68
C SER A 137 -25.86 -12.12 17.70
N LYS A 138 -25.13 -13.23 17.52
CA LYS A 138 -25.07 -14.31 18.54
C LYS A 138 -24.24 -13.92 19.75
N ALA A 139 -23.15 -13.20 19.54
CA ALA A 139 -22.25 -12.81 20.62
C ALA A 139 -22.82 -11.69 21.51
N ILE A 140 -23.50 -10.68 20.91
CA ILE A 140 -24.01 -9.50 21.62
C ILE A 140 -25.52 -9.38 21.41
N HIS A 141 -26.28 -9.45 22.51
CA HIS A 141 -27.74 -9.37 22.47
C HIS A 141 -28.27 -7.94 22.42
N GLN A 142 -29.51 -7.77 21.97
CA GLN A 142 -30.16 -6.47 21.80
C GLN A 142 -30.17 -5.59 23.06
N ASP A 143 -30.34 -6.19 24.23
CA ASP A 143 -30.36 -5.45 25.51
C ASP A 143 -28.99 -4.81 25.82
N GLU A 144 -27.90 -5.49 25.47
CA GLU A 144 -26.54 -4.97 25.62
C GLU A 144 -26.27 -3.85 24.60
N LEU A 145 -26.72 -4.03 23.37
CA LEU A 145 -26.64 -3.00 22.32
C LEU A 145 -27.35 -1.72 22.74
N THR A 146 -28.55 -1.82 23.31
CA THR A 146 -29.34 -0.65 23.75
C THR A 146 -28.56 0.19 24.78
N GLN A 147 -27.83 -0.45 25.70
CA GLN A 147 -27.03 0.25 26.72
C GLN A 147 -25.81 0.98 26.12
N VAL A 148 -25.22 0.44 25.04
CA VAL A 148 -24.03 1.03 24.42
C VAL A 148 -24.38 2.27 23.58
N PHE A 149 -25.59 2.34 23.05
CA PHE A 149 -25.99 3.42 22.13
C PHE A 149 -26.43 4.73 22.81
N ASP A 150 -26.39 4.82 24.15
CA ASP A 150 -26.75 6.05 24.86
C ASP A 150 -25.68 7.15 24.71
N HIS A 151 -25.99 8.19 23.92
CA HIS A 151 -25.23 9.44 23.76
C HIS A 151 -23.80 9.34 23.20
N LEU A 152 -23.41 8.22 22.61
CA LEU A 152 -22.08 8.02 22.03
C LEU A 152 -22.07 8.24 20.51
N LYS A 153 -20.96 8.75 19.99
CA LYS A 153 -20.71 8.83 18.53
C LYS A 153 -20.40 7.44 17.95
N PRO A 154 -20.57 7.21 16.66
CA PRO A 154 -20.34 5.91 16.02
C PRO A 154 -18.98 5.27 16.33
N ALA A 155 -17.92 6.06 16.38
CA ALA A 155 -16.58 5.56 16.73
C ALA A 155 -16.49 5.07 18.19
N GLU A 156 -17.09 5.80 19.12
CA GLU A 156 -17.13 5.44 20.54
C GLU A 156 -18.01 4.20 20.78
N VAL A 157 -19.12 4.09 20.06
CA VAL A 157 -19.95 2.88 20.04
C VAL A 157 -19.15 1.68 19.53
N ALA A 158 -18.42 1.83 18.42
CA ALA A 158 -17.61 0.77 17.85
C ALA A 158 -16.51 0.30 18.83
N GLU A 159 -15.86 1.22 19.53
CA GLU A 159 -14.86 0.90 20.56
C GLU A 159 -15.46 0.08 21.70
N ARG A 160 -16.60 0.50 22.23
CA ARG A 160 -17.30 -0.23 23.29
C ARG A 160 -17.76 -1.62 22.86
N LEU A 161 -18.31 -1.74 21.65
CA LEU A 161 -18.72 -3.03 21.09
C LEU A 161 -17.52 -3.95 20.86
N THR A 162 -16.36 -3.41 20.49
CA THR A 162 -15.12 -4.19 20.36
C THR A 162 -14.69 -4.76 21.70
N LEU A 163 -14.75 -3.96 22.78
CA LEU A 163 -14.43 -4.44 24.13
C LEU A 163 -15.39 -5.55 24.59
N LEU A 164 -16.69 -5.35 24.39
CA LEU A 164 -17.71 -6.36 24.75
C LEU A 164 -17.52 -7.67 23.98
N LEU A 165 -17.17 -7.59 22.70
CA LEU A 165 -16.90 -8.75 21.86
C LEU A 165 -15.68 -9.54 22.36
N HIS A 166 -14.65 -8.82 22.83
CA HIS A 166 -13.42 -9.42 23.37
C HIS A 166 -13.63 -10.13 24.72
N GLU A 167 -14.52 -9.58 25.57
CA GLU A 167 -14.83 -10.18 26.88
C GLU A 167 -15.57 -11.51 26.78
N LYS A 168 -16.23 -11.77 25.64
CA LYS A 168 -17.10 -12.95 25.50
C LYS A 168 -16.42 -14.18 24.87
N GLU A 169 -15.11 -14.13 24.58
CA GLU A 169 -14.34 -15.21 23.91
C GLU A 169 -14.98 -15.75 22.59
N TYR A 170 -16.02 -15.08 22.11
CA TYR A 170 -16.70 -15.36 20.85
C TYR A 170 -16.40 -14.25 19.86
N GLY A 171 -16.43 -14.53 18.57
CA GLY A 171 -16.34 -13.46 17.57
C GLY A 171 -15.51 -13.76 16.35
N GLU A 172 -15.06 -14.99 16.13
CA GLU A 172 -14.47 -15.36 14.86
C GLU A 172 -15.47 -15.12 13.72
N GLY A 173 -15.05 -14.35 12.71
CA GLY A 173 -15.92 -14.03 11.58
C GLY A 173 -17.07 -13.07 11.92
N SER A 174 -17.03 -12.34 13.04
CA SER A 174 -18.06 -11.34 13.38
C SER A 174 -17.74 -9.97 12.82
N ALA A 175 -18.79 -9.20 12.47
CA ALA A 175 -18.65 -7.81 12.05
C ALA A 175 -19.90 -6.98 12.41
N ALA A 176 -19.67 -5.69 12.74
CA ALA A 176 -20.74 -4.70 12.91
C ALA A 176 -20.34 -3.35 12.29
N LEU A 177 -21.32 -2.65 11.74
CA LEU A 177 -21.15 -1.35 11.10
C LEU A 177 -22.20 -0.36 11.61
N ILE A 178 -21.75 0.77 12.13
CA ILE A 178 -22.58 1.84 12.67
C ILE A 178 -22.56 3.01 11.69
N LEU A 179 -23.74 3.51 11.29
CA LEU A 179 -23.91 4.61 10.36
C LEU A 179 -24.78 5.68 11.02
N GLU A 180 -24.22 6.83 11.40
CA GLU A 180 -24.98 7.99 11.89
C GLU A 180 -25.22 8.97 10.76
N ILE A 181 -26.48 9.37 10.57
CA ILE A 181 -26.93 10.27 9.52
C ILE A 181 -26.79 11.72 10.00
N PHE A 182 -25.97 12.52 9.32
CA PHE A 182 -25.84 13.95 9.61
C PHE A 182 -25.95 14.82 8.35
N ASP A 183 -26.30 16.09 8.53
CA ASP A 183 -26.35 17.06 7.43
C ASP A 183 -24.98 17.68 7.22
N THR A 184 -24.51 17.69 6.01
CA THR A 184 -23.27 18.36 5.64
C THR A 184 -23.37 19.88 5.63
N HIS A 185 -24.58 20.45 5.86
CA HIS A 185 -24.81 21.90 5.87
C HIS A 185 -24.71 22.58 7.25
N GLU A 186 -24.66 21.84 8.36
CA GLU A 186 -24.59 22.40 9.72
C GLU A 186 -23.21 22.25 10.39
N MET A 187 -22.18 22.85 9.80
CA MET A 187 -20.97 23.22 10.56
C MET A 187 -20.62 24.68 10.28
N GLU A 188 -21.53 25.59 10.56
CA GLU A 188 -21.17 27.00 10.75
C GLU A 188 -20.92 27.27 12.25
N ILE A 189 -19.65 27.26 12.63
CA ILE A 189 -19.20 27.78 13.92
C ILE A 189 -19.20 29.31 13.80
N PRO A 190 -19.86 30.08 14.70
CA PRO A 190 -19.84 31.52 14.63
C PRO A 190 -18.43 32.07 14.88
N ALA A 191 -17.91 32.81 13.91
CA ALA A 191 -16.62 33.47 14.00
C ALA A 191 -16.63 34.59 15.06
N PRO A 192 -15.59 34.74 15.89
CA PRO A 192 -15.44 35.89 16.78
C PRO A 192 -15.13 37.16 15.97
N ALA A 193 -15.90 38.19 16.20
CA ALA A 193 -15.74 39.50 15.59
C ALA A 193 -14.45 40.19 16.08
N LEU A 194 -13.48 40.34 15.21
CA LEU A 194 -12.35 41.22 15.41
C LEU A 194 -12.50 42.44 14.48
N SER A 195 -12.90 43.55 15.06
CA SER A 195 -12.91 44.85 14.40
C SER A 195 -11.51 45.47 14.41
N VAL A 196 -10.90 45.59 13.24
CA VAL A 196 -9.77 46.52 13.04
C VAL A 196 -10.09 47.40 11.84
N ALA A 197 -10.43 48.63 12.12
CA ALA A 197 -10.65 49.63 11.09
C ALA A 197 -9.32 50.23 10.60
N PRO A 198 -9.06 50.31 9.30
CA PRO A 198 -7.91 51.06 8.80
C PRO A 198 -8.19 52.55 8.80
N ARG A 199 -7.27 53.30 9.37
CA ARG A 199 -7.27 54.80 9.34
C ARG A 199 -7.08 55.31 7.92
N VAL A 200 -8.15 55.80 7.30
CA VAL A 200 -8.12 56.49 6.01
C VAL A 200 -7.70 57.94 6.24
N LYS A 201 -6.60 58.40 5.60
CA LYS A 201 -6.21 59.81 5.55
C LYS A 201 -7.26 60.62 4.81
N LYS A 202 -7.78 61.68 5.45
CA LYS A 202 -8.76 62.62 4.88
C LYS A 202 -8.14 63.39 3.73
N ILE A 203 -8.60 63.13 2.50
CA ILE A 203 -8.32 63.97 1.32
C ILE A 203 -9.33 65.14 1.33
N ASN A 204 -8.79 66.35 1.21
CA ASN A 204 -9.58 67.59 1.30
C ASN A 204 -10.29 67.90 -0.02
N ILE A 205 -11.57 67.48 -0.12
CA ILE A 205 -12.40 67.53 -1.36
C ILE A 205 -12.98 68.92 -1.64
N LYS A 206 -12.78 69.91 -0.75
CA LYS A 206 -13.43 71.23 -0.90
C LYS A 206 -12.91 72.09 -2.07
N SER A 207 -11.77 71.81 -2.66
CA SER A 207 -11.24 72.59 -3.79
C SER A 207 -11.69 72.10 -5.19
N ALA A 208 -12.14 70.85 -5.31
CA ALA A 208 -12.58 70.28 -6.60
C ALA A 208 -14.02 70.63 -6.97
N ILE A 209 -14.88 70.87 -5.97
CA ILE A 209 -16.30 71.11 -6.18
C ILE A 209 -16.62 72.49 -6.75
N ARG A 210 -15.71 73.46 -6.59
CA ARG A 210 -15.97 74.89 -7.01
C ARG A 210 -15.89 75.11 -8.54
N ARG A 211 -15.32 74.16 -9.33
CA ARG A 211 -15.16 74.28 -10.81
C ARG A 211 -16.28 73.58 -11.62
N LEU A 212 -17.19 72.86 -10.99
CA LEU A 212 -18.22 72.05 -11.66
C LEU A 212 -19.58 72.75 -11.76
N ARG A 213 -19.73 74.02 -11.33
CA ARG A 213 -21.03 74.70 -11.24
C ARG A 213 -21.51 75.36 -12.53
N THR A 214 -20.77 75.29 -13.64
CA THR A 214 -21.07 76.02 -14.87
C THR A 214 -21.70 75.18 -16.01
N HIS A 215 -21.79 73.83 -15.91
CA HIS A 215 -22.48 73.01 -16.93
C HIS A 215 -23.20 71.81 -16.30
N PRO A 216 -24.50 71.91 -16.00
CA PRO A 216 -25.22 70.88 -15.24
C PRO A 216 -25.30 69.52 -15.94
N LYS A 217 -25.36 69.45 -17.27
CA LYS A 217 -25.40 68.17 -18.03
C LYS A 217 -24.06 67.43 -18.04
N LYS A 218 -22.91 68.08 -17.88
CA LYS A 218 -21.58 67.45 -17.77
C LYS A 218 -21.29 66.98 -16.34
N ALA A 219 -21.84 67.67 -15.34
CA ALA A 219 -21.70 67.31 -13.92
C ALA A 219 -22.46 66.00 -13.59
N THR A 220 -23.68 65.80 -14.12
CA THR A 220 -24.43 64.56 -13.94
C THR A 220 -23.80 63.38 -14.65
N ALA A 221 -23.22 63.56 -15.84
CA ALA A 221 -22.49 62.51 -16.55
C ALA A 221 -21.22 62.09 -15.81
N LEU A 222 -20.44 63.05 -15.28
CA LEU A 222 -19.25 62.77 -14.46
C LEU A 222 -19.60 62.10 -13.13
N LEU A 223 -20.69 62.46 -12.49
CA LEU A 223 -21.20 61.79 -11.29
C LEU A 223 -21.65 60.35 -11.57
N ALA A 224 -22.33 60.13 -12.70
CA ALA A 224 -22.74 58.78 -13.11
C ALA A 224 -21.51 57.89 -13.40
N ILE A 225 -20.48 58.39 -14.11
CA ILE A 225 -19.25 57.66 -14.36
C ILE A 225 -18.50 57.37 -13.05
N ALA A 226 -18.44 58.31 -12.12
CA ALA A 226 -17.78 58.10 -10.82
C ALA A 226 -18.52 57.04 -9.99
N LEU A 227 -19.87 57.03 -9.97
CA LEU A 227 -20.69 56.02 -9.31
C LEU A 227 -20.50 54.63 -9.96
N THR A 228 -20.42 54.57 -11.30
CA THR A 228 -20.18 53.29 -12.02
C THR A 228 -18.80 52.76 -11.71
N ILE A 229 -17.78 53.59 -11.63
CA ILE A 229 -16.40 53.20 -11.24
C ILE A 229 -16.37 52.68 -9.80
N VAL A 230 -17.04 53.35 -8.86
CA VAL A 230 -17.15 52.92 -7.47
C VAL A 230 -17.88 51.60 -7.36
N PHE A 231 -18.95 51.40 -8.13
CA PHE A 231 -19.70 50.13 -8.19
C PHE A 231 -18.83 49.01 -8.77
N CYS A 232 -18.12 49.22 -9.87
CA CYS A 232 -17.22 48.25 -10.46
C CYS A 232 -16.06 47.88 -9.49
N ILE A 233 -15.47 48.86 -8.79
CA ILE A 233 -14.46 48.59 -7.78
C ILE A 233 -15.04 47.79 -6.61
N SER A 234 -16.26 48.11 -6.15
CA SER A 234 -16.94 47.36 -5.07
C SER A 234 -17.22 45.92 -5.45
N VAL A 235 -17.67 45.69 -6.69
CA VAL A 235 -17.91 44.34 -7.21
C VAL A 235 -16.58 43.56 -7.35
N LEU A 236 -15.54 44.19 -7.91
CA LEU A 236 -14.20 43.62 -8.01
C LEU A 236 -13.63 43.23 -6.63
N LEU A 237 -13.71 44.14 -5.66
CA LEU A 237 -13.27 43.89 -4.29
C LEU A 237 -14.10 42.78 -3.61
N GLY A 238 -15.41 42.71 -3.89
CA GLY A 238 -16.30 41.66 -3.43
C GLY A 238 -15.90 40.29 -3.99
N VAL A 239 -15.65 40.19 -5.30
CA VAL A 239 -15.22 38.95 -5.97
C VAL A 239 -13.84 38.50 -5.48
N VAL A 240 -12.87 39.42 -5.36
CA VAL A 240 -11.54 39.11 -4.83
C VAL A 240 -11.60 38.66 -3.38
N LYS A 241 -12.41 39.32 -2.54
CA LYS A 241 -12.61 38.92 -1.15
C LYS A 241 -13.28 37.54 -1.03
N GLN A 242 -14.28 37.26 -1.86
CA GLN A 242 -14.97 35.96 -1.89
C GLN A 242 -14.04 34.84 -2.38
N ALA A 243 -13.23 35.09 -3.42
CA ALA A 243 -12.22 34.14 -3.91
C ALA A 243 -11.14 33.86 -2.85
N SER A 244 -10.69 34.89 -2.15
CA SER A 244 -9.73 34.79 -1.06
C SER A 244 -10.30 34.00 0.14
N GLN A 245 -11.56 34.26 0.52
CA GLN A 245 -12.24 33.53 1.59
C GLN A 245 -12.42 32.03 1.24
N LYS A 246 -12.83 31.71 0.01
CA LYS A 246 -12.93 30.32 -0.45
C LYS A 246 -11.59 29.62 -0.43
N LYS A 247 -10.52 30.29 -0.84
CA LYS A 247 -9.16 29.73 -0.82
C LYS A 247 -8.69 29.47 0.62
N ASN A 248 -8.91 30.40 1.53
CA ASN A 248 -8.56 30.22 2.94
C ASN A 248 -9.36 29.08 3.59
N GLN A 249 -10.65 28.99 3.29
CA GLN A 249 -11.49 27.90 3.81
C GLN A 249 -11.03 26.53 3.31
N SER A 250 -10.64 26.42 2.04
CA SER A 250 -10.11 25.16 1.50
C SER A 250 -8.79 24.74 2.16
N VAL A 251 -7.92 25.71 2.51
CA VAL A 251 -6.68 25.43 3.25
C VAL A 251 -7.00 24.95 4.67
N VAL A 252 -7.90 25.64 5.38
CA VAL A 252 -8.32 25.25 6.74
C VAL A 252 -8.91 23.83 6.75
N ASN A 253 -9.79 23.52 5.81
CA ASN A 253 -10.40 22.20 5.70
C ASN A 253 -9.33 21.12 5.43
N ALA A 254 -8.44 21.36 4.47
CA ALA A 254 -7.38 20.38 4.16
C ALA A 254 -6.38 20.17 5.32
N VAL A 255 -6.10 21.19 6.11
CA VAL A 255 -5.27 21.06 7.34
C VAL A 255 -6.03 20.26 8.40
N SER A 256 -7.33 20.52 8.57
CA SER A 256 -8.19 19.73 9.48
C SER A 256 -8.27 18.26 9.07
N ASP A 257 -8.51 18.00 7.78
CA ASP A 257 -8.57 16.63 7.25
C ASP A 257 -7.24 15.90 7.39
N ALA A 258 -6.11 16.61 7.18
CA ALA A 258 -4.78 16.05 7.40
C ALA A 258 -4.50 15.74 8.88
N GLN A 259 -4.97 16.60 9.80
CA GLN A 259 -4.87 16.33 11.24
C GLN A 259 -5.67 15.09 11.63
N HIS A 260 -6.93 14.99 11.18
CA HIS A 260 -7.74 13.80 11.45
C HIS A 260 -7.11 12.52 10.88
N ALA A 261 -6.56 12.59 9.67
CA ALA A 261 -5.88 11.45 9.08
C ALA A 261 -4.58 11.08 9.83
N LEU A 262 -3.85 12.07 10.39
CA LEU A 262 -2.71 11.84 11.28
C LEU A 262 -3.15 11.12 12.56
N ASP A 263 -4.16 11.65 13.26
CA ASP A 263 -4.64 11.10 14.52
C ASP A 263 -5.15 9.66 14.34
N GLU A 264 -5.92 9.41 13.28
CA GLU A 264 -6.39 8.09 12.90
C GLU A 264 -5.23 7.16 12.53
N GLY A 265 -4.24 7.65 11.77
CA GLY A 265 -3.06 6.90 11.38
C GLY A 265 -2.22 6.47 12.57
N VAL A 266 -2.01 7.36 13.54
CA VAL A 266 -1.28 7.08 14.79
C VAL A 266 -2.04 6.07 15.65
N ALA A 267 -3.35 6.23 15.81
CA ALA A 267 -4.17 5.29 16.56
C ALA A 267 -4.17 3.88 15.95
N LEU A 268 -4.19 3.79 14.61
CA LEU A 268 -4.16 2.51 13.91
C LEU A 268 -2.76 1.88 13.82
N ALA A 269 -1.68 2.65 13.99
CA ALA A 269 -0.32 2.15 13.78
C ALA A 269 0.04 0.93 14.64
N SER A 270 -0.52 0.83 15.85
CA SER A 270 -0.32 -0.30 16.77
C SER A 270 -1.29 -1.46 16.53
N LEU A 271 -2.51 -1.17 16.05
CA LEU A 271 -3.58 -2.16 15.88
C LEU A 271 -3.59 -2.77 14.47
N ASN A 272 -3.37 -1.94 13.47
CA ASN A 272 -3.29 -2.31 12.07
C ASN A 272 -2.25 -1.44 11.35
N PRO A 273 -0.96 -1.83 11.39
CA PRO A 273 0.14 -1.03 10.84
C PRO A 273 -0.04 -0.65 9.37
N VAL A 274 -0.71 -1.49 8.59
CA VAL A 274 -0.99 -1.22 7.17
C VAL A 274 -1.96 -0.06 7.03
N LYS A 275 -3.12 -0.14 7.69
CA LYS A 275 -4.11 0.95 7.67
C LYS A 275 -3.58 2.22 8.32
N GLY A 276 -2.80 2.09 9.39
CA GLY A 276 -2.12 3.23 10.02
C GLY A 276 -1.23 3.98 9.02
N ARG A 277 -0.39 3.23 8.27
CA ARG A 277 0.46 3.81 7.22
C ARG A 277 -0.35 4.45 6.09
N GLU A 278 -1.40 3.80 5.60
CA GLU A 278 -2.27 4.36 4.56
C GLU A 278 -2.86 5.70 4.98
N ARG A 279 -3.31 5.82 6.24
CA ARG A 279 -3.84 7.08 6.79
C ARG A 279 -2.77 8.16 6.90
N LEU A 280 -1.57 7.82 7.34
CA LEU A 280 -0.44 8.75 7.43
C LEU A 280 0.01 9.22 6.03
N VAL A 281 0.04 8.33 5.04
CA VAL A 281 0.32 8.69 3.64
C VAL A 281 -0.77 9.62 3.09
N ALA A 282 -2.04 9.33 3.34
CA ALA A 282 -3.15 10.19 2.95
C ALA A 282 -3.05 11.58 3.61
N ALA A 283 -2.71 11.65 4.90
CA ALA A 283 -2.46 12.91 5.60
C ALA A 283 -1.36 13.74 4.93
N LYS A 284 -0.26 13.11 4.54
CA LYS A 284 0.85 13.75 3.83
C LYS A 284 0.42 14.29 2.47
N GLN A 285 -0.31 13.49 1.68
CA GLN A 285 -0.80 13.88 0.35
C GLN A 285 -1.76 15.08 0.39
N LEU A 286 -2.55 15.25 1.45
CA LEU A 286 -3.42 16.42 1.64
C LEU A 286 -2.60 17.71 1.82
N LEU A 287 -1.43 17.65 2.45
CA LEU A 287 -0.59 18.81 2.72
C LEU A 287 0.43 19.14 1.60
N ASP A 288 0.83 18.18 0.78
CA ASP A 288 1.85 18.37 -0.27
C ASP A 288 1.53 19.56 -1.21
N PRO A 289 0.30 19.73 -1.77
CA PRO A 289 -0.02 20.87 -2.62
C PRO A 289 -0.05 22.21 -1.84
N LEU A 290 -0.36 22.17 -0.54
CA LEU A 290 -0.44 23.38 0.29
C LEU A 290 0.94 23.95 0.61
N ARG A 291 1.97 23.13 0.76
CA ARG A 291 3.34 23.55 1.03
C ARG A 291 3.92 24.47 -0.04
N THR A 292 3.48 24.32 -1.28
CA THR A 292 3.93 25.15 -2.41
C THR A 292 3.03 26.37 -2.65
N SER A 293 1.75 26.30 -2.23
CA SER A 293 0.74 27.32 -2.51
C SER A 293 0.50 28.31 -1.37
N VAL A 294 0.93 28.00 -0.15
CA VAL A 294 0.80 28.84 1.05
C VAL A 294 2.15 29.43 1.44
N SER A 295 2.19 30.72 1.79
CA SER A 295 3.45 31.37 2.21
C SER A 295 3.99 30.71 3.48
N PRO A 296 5.27 30.28 3.51
CA PRO A 296 5.87 29.65 4.70
C PRO A 296 5.93 30.57 5.93
N ARG A 297 5.79 31.90 5.74
CA ARG A 297 5.82 32.89 6.81
C ARG A 297 4.45 33.29 7.32
N SER A 298 3.38 32.81 6.69
CA SER A 298 2.01 33.02 7.20
C SER A 298 1.75 32.09 8.39
N GLN A 299 0.73 32.39 9.18
CA GLN A 299 0.32 31.56 10.31
C GLN A 299 -0.08 30.16 9.84
N GLU A 300 -0.83 30.07 8.75
CA GLU A 300 -1.21 28.82 8.10
C GLU A 300 0.00 28.04 7.56
N GLY A 301 0.98 28.74 6.97
CA GLY A 301 2.21 28.11 6.48
C GLY A 301 3.05 27.49 7.58
N VAL A 302 3.15 28.13 8.73
CA VAL A 302 3.82 27.58 9.93
C VAL A 302 3.06 26.37 10.45
N GLN A 303 1.73 26.41 10.51
CA GLN A 303 0.90 25.29 10.95
C GLN A 303 1.03 24.10 10.00
N ILE A 304 0.97 24.32 8.67
CA ILE A 304 1.18 23.29 7.66
C ILE A 304 2.58 22.65 7.81
N ALA A 305 3.62 23.44 8.00
CA ALA A 305 4.98 22.93 8.17
C ALA A 305 5.12 22.06 9.44
N SER A 306 4.53 22.49 10.56
CA SER A 306 4.53 21.74 11.81
C SER A 306 3.77 20.43 11.69
N LEU A 307 2.57 20.45 11.13
CA LEU A 307 1.75 19.25 10.92
C LEU A 307 2.41 18.27 9.95
N TYR A 308 3.00 18.79 8.87
CA TYR A 308 3.74 17.96 7.91
C TYR A 308 4.95 17.27 8.55
N GLN A 309 5.67 17.95 9.46
CA GLN A 309 6.76 17.34 10.20
C GLN A 309 6.25 16.23 11.11
N GLN A 310 5.17 16.45 11.86
CA GLN A 310 4.55 15.43 12.71
C GLN A 310 4.12 14.20 11.92
N ILE A 311 3.47 14.41 10.75
CA ILE A 311 3.08 13.32 9.85
C ILE A 311 4.31 12.55 9.38
N THR A 312 5.37 13.25 8.98
CA THR A 312 6.60 12.62 8.48
C THR A 312 7.30 11.79 9.56
N ASP A 313 7.36 12.29 10.79
CA ASP A 313 7.96 11.58 11.92
C ASP A 313 7.17 10.30 12.27
N ASN A 314 5.85 10.42 12.36
CA ASN A 314 4.97 9.27 12.60
C ASN A 314 4.99 8.27 11.45
N LEU A 315 5.02 8.74 10.20
CA LEU A 315 5.13 7.88 9.02
C LEU A 315 6.46 7.12 9.02
N THR A 316 7.57 7.79 9.34
CA THR A 316 8.90 7.16 9.44
C THR A 316 8.89 6.01 10.46
N GLN A 317 8.26 6.22 11.61
CA GLN A 317 8.11 5.21 12.64
C GLN A 317 7.17 4.07 12.20
N ALA A 318 6.01 4.40 11.64
CA ALA A 318 5.02 3.42 11.17
C ALA A 318 5.51 2.61 9.97
N MET A 319 6.34 3.19 9.12
CA MET A 319 6.95 2.53 7.97
C MET A 319 8.20 1.72 8.33
N GLN A 320 8.60 1.63 9.58
CA GLN A 320 9.82 0.90 9.94
C GLN A 320 11.00 1.27 9.04
N ILE A 321 11.24 2.59 8.86
CA ILE A 321 12.34 3.10 8.05
C ILE A 321 13.62 3.08 8.86
N HIS A 322 14.53 2.20 8.49
CA HIS A 322 15.84 2.07 9.13
C HIS A 322 16.89 2.83 8.34
N SER A 323 17.34 3.96 8.86
CA SER A 323 18.53 4.64 8.32
C SER A 323 19.77 3.86 8.71
N ILE A 324 20.52 3.41 7.71
CA ILE A 324 21.69 2.55 7.90
C ILE A 324 22.90 3.08 7.13
N LYS A 325 24.06 2.56 7.46
CA LYS A 325 25.31 2.73 6.70
C LYS A 325 25.81 1.34 6.32
N PRO A 326 25.80 0.97 5.03
CA PRO A 326 26.35 -0.30 4.59
C PRO A 326 27.85 -0.40 4.93
N GLU A 327 28.25 -1.50 5.54
CA GLU A 327 29.63 -1.74 5.93
C GLU A 327 30.30 -2.69 4.94
N LEU A 328 31.58 -2.43 4.62
CA LEU A 328 32.36 -3.34 3.77
C LEU A 328 32.47 -4.69 4.46
N PHE A 329 31.96 -5.74 3.81
CA PHE A 329 31.94 -7.10 4.33
C PHE A 329 33.05 -7.95 3.77
N PHE A 330 33.25 -7.89 2.44
CA PHE A 330 34.30 -8.66 1.76
C PHE A 330 34.83 -7.91 0.52
N ASP A 331 36.13 -7.94 0.33
CA ASP A 331 36.86 -7.39 -0.82
C ASP A 331 37.71 -8.47 -1.46
N ALA A 332 37.35 -8.87 -2.69
CA ALA A 332 38.14 -9.87 -3.45
C ALA A 332 39.58 -9.38 -3.75
N GLY A 333 39.80 -8.06 -3.78
CA GLY A 333 41.12 -7.45 -3.97
C GLY A 333 42.10 -7.77 -2.84
N LEU A 334 41.62 -8.11 -1.64
CA LEU A 334 42.44 -8.55 -0.52
C LEU A 334 42.90 -10.03 -0.66
N VAL A 335 42.12 -10.84 -1.39
CA VAL A 335 42.48 -12.26 -1.65
C VAL A 335 43.33 -12.39 -2.91
N LYS A 336 42.99 -11.65 -3.97
CA LYS A 336 43.70 -11.65 -5.23
C LYS A 336 43.84 -10.22 -5.77
N LYS A 337 45.08 -9.81 -6.06
CA LYS A 337 45.37 -8.46 -6.54
C LYS A 337 44.45 -8.07 -7.73
N ASN A 338 43.83 -6.91 -7.66
CA ASN A 338 42.85 -6.39 -8.61
C ASN A 338 41.51 -7.16 -8.68
N GLY A 339 41.22 -8.02 -7.71
CA GLY A 339 39.97 -8.77 -7.65
C GLY A 339 38.76 -7.81 -7.59
N LYS A 340 37.73 -8.12 -8.38
CA LYS A 340 36.45 -7.39 -8.40
C LYS A 340 35.29 -8.36 -8.57
N ILE A 341 34.37 -8.31 -7.64
CA ILE A 341 33.19 -9.17 -7.66
C ILE A 341 32.25 -8.69 -8.79
N SER A 342 31.87 -9.61 -9.67
CA SER A 342 30.94 -9.34 -10.78
C SER A 342 29.57 -9.97 -10.60
N ALA A 343 29.48 -11.10 -9.90
CA ALA A 343 28.21 -11.76 -9.60
C ALA A 343 28.28 -12.51 -8.26
N ILE A 344 27.13 -12.65 -7.62
CA ILE A 344 26.95 -13.42 -6.38
C ILE A 344 25.79 -14.39 -6.51
N GLY A 345 25.90 -15.55 -5.83
CA GLY A 345 24.81 -16.50 -5.61
C GLY A 345 24.84 -16.93 -4.15
N PHE A 346 23.70 -17.14 -3.51
CA PHE A 346 23.63 -17.38 -2.08
C PHE A 346 22.66 -18.52 -1.74
N GLU A 347 23.09 -19.39 -0.86
CA GLU A 347 22.24 -20.39 -0.20
C GLU A 347 22.79 -20.64 1.22
N ALA A 348 21.87 -20.67 2.20
CA ALA A 348 22.16 -20.91 3.62
C ALA A 348 23.20 -19.94 4.20
N THR A 349 24.44 -20.39 4.38
CA THR A 349 25.58 -19.59 4.87
C THR A 349 26.65 -19.39 3.82
N THR A 350 26.48 -19.94 2.62
CA THR A 350 27.50 -19.90 1.56
C THR A 350 27.13 -18.88 0.48
N LEU A 351 28.03 -17.94 0.27
CA LEU A 351 27.96 -16.96 -0.81
C LEU A 351 28.98 -17.33 -1.88
N GLY A 352 28.50 -17.76 -3.04
CA GLY A 352 29.32 -17.96 -4.23
C GLY A 352 29.63 -16.61 -4.87
N ILE A 353 30.86 -16.41 -5.29
CA ILE A 353 31.35 -15.16 -5.85
C ILE A 353 32.08 -15.45 -7.17
N VAL A 354 31.72 -14.69 -8.19
CA VAL A 354 32.46 -14.62 -9.46
C VAL A 354 33.25 -13.33 -9.52
N ASP A 355 34.54 -13.45 -9.81
CA ASP A 355 35.43 -12.35 -10.17
C ASP A 355 35.88 -12.52 -11.63
N GLN A 356 35.24 -11.77 -12.53
CA GLN A 356 35.57 -11.83 -13.97
C GLN A 356 36.93 -11.21 -14.30
N VAL A 357 37.41 -10.24 -13.52
CA VAL A 357 38.67 -9.54 -13.75
C VAL A 357 39.85 -10.49 -13.53
N THR A 358 39.85 -11.20 -12.41
CA THR A 358 40.88 -12.16 -12.09
C THR A 358 40.55 -13.59 -12.51
N LYS A 359 39.37 -13.77 -13.15
CA LYS A 359 38.84 -15.08 -13.58
C LYS A 359 38.83 -16.11 -12.45
N THR A 360 38.28 -15.71 -11.28
CA THR A 360 38.33 -16.51 -10.06
C THR A 360 36.93 -16.73 -9.50
N VAL A 361 36.69 -17.91 -8.95
CA VAL A 361 35.46 -18.25 -8.21
C VAL A 361 35.85 -18.47 -6.75
N TYR A 362 35.03 -17.90 -5.87
CA TYR A 362 35.16 -18.09 -4.43
C TYR A 362 33.88 -18.66 -3.84
N ALA A 363 34.01 -19.43 -2.77
CA ALA A 363 32.96 -19.65 -1.78
C ALA A 363 33.32 -18.89 -0.51
N LEU A 364 32.42 -18.02 -0.06
CA LEU A 364 32.54 -17.25 1.17
C LEU A 364 31.51 -17.78 2.17
N ASP A 365 31.96 -18.35 3.28
CA ASP A 365 31.12 -18.63 4.43
C ASP A 365 30.86 -17.32 5.17
N VAL A 366 29.58 -16.87 5.20
CA VAL A 366 29.22 -15.56 5.76
C VAL A 366 29.23 -15.53 7.28
N THR A 367 29.17 -16.68 7.94
CA THR A 367 29.23 -16.80 9.41
C THR A 367 30.66 -16.64 9.92
N SER A 368 31.59 -17.40 9.35
CA SER A 368 33.01 -17.35 9.72
C SER A 368 33.77 -16.24 9.00
N LYS A 369 33.19 -15.61 7.97
CA LYS A 369 33.82 -14.67 7.03
C LYS A 369 35.04 -15.27 6.33
N SER A 370 35.05 -16.58 6.13
CA SER A 370 36.13 -17.32 5.50
C SER A 370 35.86 -17.51 4.01
N ALA A 371 36.76 -16.99 3.17
CA ALA A 371 36.68 -17.15 1.73
C ALA A 371 37.69 -18.20 1.25
N GLN A 372 37.27 -19.11 0.40
CA GLN A 372 38.12 -20.06 -0.28
C GLN A 372 38.02 -19.94 -1.80
N VAL A 373 39.16 -20.05 -2.48
CA VAL A 373 39.19 -20.13 -3.94
C VAL A 373 38.76 -21.53 -4.35
N LEU A 374 37.74 -21.60 -5.22
CA LEU A 374 37.20 -22.85 -5.76
C LEU A 374 37.82 -23.23 -7.10
N GLY A 375 38.21 -22.24 -7.91
CA GLY A 375 38.71 -22.43 -9.26
C GLY A 375 38.79 -21.14 -10.03
N GLY A 376 38.92 -21.26 -11.35
CA GLY A 376 38.96 -20.10 -12.24
C GLY A 376 38.47 -20.42 -13.65
N GLY A 377 38.30 -19.36 -14.45
CA GLY A 377 37.82 -19.43 -15.84
C GLY A 377 37.01 -18.21 -16.23
N GLN A 378 36.50 -18.20 -17.46
CA GLN A 378 35.56 -17.19 -17.90
C GLN A 378 34.18 -17.58 -17.41
N LEU A 379 33.69 -16.89 -16.38
CA LEU A 379 32.45 -17.20 -15.65
C LEU A 379 31.60 -15.96 -15.54
N TYR A 380 30.27 -16.11 -15.65
CA TYR A 380 29.32 -14.99 -15.71
C TYR A 380 28.41 -14.89 -14.50
N TYR A 381 27.79 -16.01 -14.11
CA TYR A 381 26.86 -16.12 -12.99
C TYR A 381 27.19 -17.35 -12.16
N ILE A 382 26.73 -17.35 -10.92
CA ILE A 382 26.96 -18.44 -9.99
C ILE A 382 25.69 -18.70 -9.17
N ALA A 383 25.37 -19.96 -8.95
CA ALA A 383 24.36 -20.42 -8.00
C ALA A 383 24.97 -21.41 -7.04
N ILE A 384 24.51 -21.46 -5.81
CA ILE A 384 24.96 -22.41 -4.78
C ILE A 384 23.82 -23.40 -4.51
N HIS A 385 24.14 -24.67 -4.37
CA HIS A 385 23.24 -25.69 -3.83
C HIS A 385 24.01 -26.74 -3.03
N GLY A 386 23.76 -26.75 -1.72
CA GLY A 386 24.44 -27.60 -0.78
C GLY A 386 25.96 -27.40 -0.83
N ILE A 387 26.69 -28.46 -1.16
CA ILE A 387 28.15 -28.45 -1.28
C ILE A 387 28.66 -28.11 -2.69
N ASN A 388 27.80 -27.70 -3.59
CA ASN A 388 28.14 -27.43 -4.98
C ASN A 388 27.90 -25.97 -5.36
N ALA A 389 28.84 -25.40 -6.08
CA ALA A 389 28.70 -24.15 -6.82
C ALA A 389 28.47 -24.48 -8.30
N TYR A 390 27.47 -23.88 -8.90
CA TYR A 390 27.18 -23.98 -10.33
C TYR A 390 27.52 -22.65 -10.99
N ALA A 391 28.42 -22.69 -11.97
CA ALA A 391 28.92 -21.47 -12.61
C ALA A 391 28.67 -21.48 -14.11
N LEU A 392 28.00 -20.41 -14.61
CA LEU A 392 27.74 -20.24 -16.04
C LEU A 392 29.01 -19.85 -16.79
N THR A 393 29.28 -20.54 -17.87
CA THR A 393 30.43 -20.34 -18.78
C THR A 393 29.94 -20.08 -20.22
N ASP A 394 30.88 -19.88 -21.14
CA ASP A 394 30.59 -19.78 -22.60
C ASP A 394 30.07 -21.08 -23.20
N THR A 395 30.39 -22.23 -22.58
CA THR A 395 30.08 -23.58 -23.09
C THR A 395 28.94 -24.27 -22.35
N GLY A 396 28.45 -23.67 -21.28
CA GLY A 396 27.38 -24.27 -20.45
C GLY A 396 27.51 -23.92 -18.98
N VAL A 397 27.10 -24.82 -18.11
CA VAL A 397 27.21 -24.66 -16.64
C VAL A 397 28.18 -25.70 -16.11
N ASN A 398 29.17 -25.26 -15.36
CA ASN A 398 30.13 -26.12 -14.64
C ASN A 398 29.64 -26.31 -13.20
N GLN A 399 29.86 -27.49 -12.64
CA GLN A 399 29.68 -27.78 -11.22
C GLN A 399 31.06 -27.82 -10.56
N ILE A 400 31.18 -27.10 -9.44
CA ILE A 400 32.40 -27.05 -8.65
C ILE A 400 32.08 -27.51 -7.22
N SER A 401 32.69 -28.57 -6.76
CA SER A 401 32.52 -29.00 -5.36
C SER A 401 33.21 -27.99 -4.42
N ILE A 402 32.48 -27.42 -3.49
CA ILE A 402 33.01 -26.48 -2.50
C ILE A 402 33.98 -27.17 -1.56
N THR A 403 33.76 -28.46 -1.25
CA THR A 403 34.58 -29.22 -0.34
C THR A 403 35.90 -29.72 -0.99
N THR A 404 35.78 -30.33 -2.17
CA THR A 404 36.96 -30.97 -2.85
C THR A 404 37.62 -30.04 -3.87
N LYS A 405 36.96 -28.93 -4.27
CA LYS A 405 37.35 -27.98 -5.33
C LYS A 405 37.46 -28.64 -6.71
N GLN A 406 36.92 -29.85 -6.87
CA GLN A 406 36.86 -30.50 -8.16
C GLN A 406 35.79 -29.87 -9.04
N THR A 407 36.12 -29.63 -10.29
CA THR A 407 35.21 -29.10 -11.31
C THR A 407 34.80 -30.22 -12.25
N THR A 408 33.48 -30.35 -12.42
CA THR A 408 32.88 -31.13 -13.50
C THR A 408 32.37 -30.13 -14.53
N GLU A 409 32.99 -30.15 -15.72
CA GLU A 409 32.65 -29.22 -16.79
C GLU A 409 31.34 -29.60 -17.46
N ASN A 410 30.58 -28.58 -17.87
CA ASN A 410 29.39 -28.72 -18.70
C ASN A 410 28.38 -29.75 -18.17
N VAL A 411 28.11 -29.74 -16.84
CA VAL A 411 27.00 -30.55 -16.27
C VAL A 411 25.67 -30.19 -16.90
N VAL A 412 25.55 -28.97 -17.41
CA VAL A 412 24.57 -28.52 -18.39
C VAL A 412 25.36 -27.97 -19.58
N LYS A 413 25.25 -28.59 -20.76
CA LYS A 413 25.85 -28.07 -21.98
C LYS A 413 25.05 -26.88 -22.50
N LYS A 414 25.74 -25.92 -23.12
CA LYS A 414 25.08 -24.82 -23.82
C LYS A 414 24.14 -25.37 -24.88
N ASP A 415 22.90 -24.90 -24.85
CA ASP A 415 21.88 -25.25 -25.82
C ASP A 415 21.83 -24.16 -26.91
N ASP A 416 21.63 -24.56 -28.15
CA ASP A 416 21.51 -23.64 -29.30
C ASP A 416 20.26 -22.74 -29.19
N GLN A 417 19.29 -23.13 -28.38
CA GLN A 417 18.11 -22.34 -28.10
C GLN A 417 18.38 -21.16 -27.15
N TRP A 418 19.51 -21.16 -26.40
CA TRP A 418 19.81 -20.06 -25.53
C TRP A 418 20.07 -18.77 -26.30
N GLY A 419 19.48 -17.68 -25.81
CA GLY A 419 19.82 -16.32 -26.19
C GLY A 419 20.88 -15.74 -25.26
N HIS A 420 20.58 -14.58 -24.68
CA HIS A 420 21.42 -13.95 -23.67
C HIS A 420 20.97 -14.38 -22.27
N ILE A 421 21.79 -15.16 -21.60
CA ILE A 421 21.51 -15.57 -20.22
C ILE A 421 21.91 -14.44 -19.26
N GLY A 422 20.92 -13.84 -18.61
CA GLY A 422 21.05 -12.74 -17.65
C GLY A 422 21.02 -13.16 -16.18
N GLY A 423 20.94 -14.46 -15.88
CA GLY A 423 20.94 -14.96 -14.50
C GLY A 423 20.94 -16.48 -14.41
N LEU A 424 21.49 -17.00 -13.30
CA LEU A 424 21.52 -18.41 -12.94
C LEU A 424 21.11 -18.54 -11.47
N VAL A 425 20.12 -19.39 -11.19
CA VAL A 425 19.62 -19.67 -9.84
C VAL A 425 19.45 -21.17 -9.67
N SER A 426 19.74 -21.70 -8.48
CA SER A 426 19.38 -23.07 -8.09
C SER A 426 18.18 -23.05 -7.15
N PHE A 427 17.30 -24.04 -7.29
CA PHE A 427 16.19 -24.26 -6.38
C PHE A 427 15.77 -25.72 -6.37
N GLY A 428 15.71 -26.32 -5.17
CA GLY A 428 15.40 -27.73 -5.00
C GLY A 428 16.31 -28.68 -5.80
N GLY A 429 17.58 -28.34 -5.93
CA GLY A 429 18.58 -29.07 -6.73
C GLY A 429 18.52 -28.80 -8.23
N ASN A 430 17.47 -28.19 -8.74
CA ASN A 430 17.34 -27.84 -10.16
C ASN A 430 18.06 -26.51 -10.48
N LEU A 431 18.45 -26.34 -11.75
CA LEU A 431 19.03 -25.09 -12.25
C LEU A 431 18.02 -24.36 -13.13
N TYR A 432 17.98 -23.04 -12.97
CA TYR A 432 17.13 -22.13 -13.75
C TYR A 432 18.00 -21.03 -14.35
N LEU A 433 17.84 -20.81 -15.66
CA LEU A 433 18.56 -19.78 -16.40
C LEU A 433 17.56 -18.75 -16.92
N LEU A 434 17.76 -17.51 -16.58
CA LEU A 434 16.98 -16.39 -17.08
C LEU A 434 17.54 -15.96 -18.44
N ASP A 435 16.77 -16.17 -19.52
CA ASP A 435 17.12 -15.75 -20.87
C ASP A 435 16.38 -14.45 -21.21
N THR A 436 17.09 -13.34 -21.12
CA THR A 436 16.52 -12.02 -21.36
C THR A 436 16.30 -11.72 -22.85
N GLN A 437 17.08 -12.34 -23.73
CA GLN A 437 16.92 -12.12 -25.17
C GLN A 437 15.73 -12.90 -25.76
N LYS A 438 15.51 -14.11 -25.26
CA LYS A 438 14.40 -14.96 -25.73
C LYS A 438 13.13 -14.78 -24.89
N SER A 439 13.20 -14.04 -23.79
CA SER A 439 12.14 -13.92 -22.78
C SER A 439 11.66 -15.28 -22.27
N ARG A 440 12.62 -16.13 -21.89
CA ARG A 440 12.43 -17.50 -21.44
C ARG A 440 13.08 -17.76 -20.09
N ILE A 441 12.62 -18.81 -19.43
CA ILE A 441 13.29 -19.36 -18.25
C ILE A 441 13.55 -20.83 -18.52
N TRP A 442 14.83 -21.16 -18.72
CA TRP A 442 15.25 -22.53 -18.96
C TRP A 442 15.40 -23.27 -17.64
N LYS A 443 14.81 -24.44 -17.54
CA LYS A 443 14.88 -25.30 -16.35
C LYS A 443 15.58 -26.61 -16.68
N TYR A 444 16.53 -26.97 -15.81
CA TYR A 444 17.26 -28.24 -15.84
C TYR A 444 16.98 -28.98 -14.54
N VAL A 445 16.35 -30.12 -14.64
CA VAL A 445 15.97 -30.93 -13.48
C VAL A 445 17.13 -31.82 -13.07
N ALA A 446 17.48 -31.80 -11.79
CA ALA A 446 18.51 -32.67 -11.24
C ALA A 446 18.12 -34.14 -11.42
N THR A 447 19.07 -34.96 -11.82
CA THR A 447 18.96 -36.41 -11.98
C THR A 447 20.07 -37.11 -11.22
N THR A 448 20.03 -38.42 -11.13
CA THR A 448 21.08 -39.22 -10.46
C THR A 448 22.50 -38.99 -11.08
N ASN A 449 22.56 -38.67 -12.39
CA ASN A 449 23.80 -38.56 -13.14
C ASN A 449 24.05 -37.16 -13.73
N GLY A 450 23.45 -36.11 -13.18
CA GLY A 450 23.60 -34.75 -13.68
C GLY A 450 22.25 -34.03 -13.83
N PHE A 451 21.99 -33.49 -14.99
CA PHE A 451 20.75 -32.73 -15.25
C PHE A 451 20.02 -33.28 -16.47
N SER A 452 18.70 -33.03 -16.50
CA SER A 452 17.84 -33.35 -17.64
C SER A 452 18.21 -32.51 -18.86
N GLU A 453 17.63 -32.86 -20.01
CA GLU A 453 17.59 -31.97 -21.17
C GLU A 453 16.84 -30.67 -20.82
N THR A 454 17.07 -29.65 -21.63
CA THR A 454 16.45 -28.31 -21.54
C THR A 454 14.92 -28.42 -21.49
N ARG A 455 14.32 -27.73 -20.54
CA ARG A 455 12.86 -27.53 -20.48
C ARG A 455 12.58 -26.07 -20.31
N GLU A 456 11.52 -25.60 -20.96
CA GLU A 456 11.00 -24.26 -20.64
C GLU A 456 10.19 -24.34 -19.34
N TYR A 457 10.45 -23.38 -18.41
CA TYR A 457 9.69 -23.30 -17.16
C TYR A 457 8.32 -22.67 -17.37
N LEU A 458 8.24 -21.64 -18.24
CA LEU A 458 6.98 -20.95 -18.50
C LEU A 458 6.06 -21.82 -19.36
N ASN A 459 4.77 -21.79 -19.07
CA ASN A 459 3.78 -22.49 -19.87
C ASN A 459 3.69 -21.86 -21.29
N PRO A 460 3.33 -22.60 -22.33
CA PRO A 460 3.27 -22.10 -23.70
C PRO A 460 2.41 -20.85 -23.89
N ASP A 461 1.36 -20.69 -23.08
CA ASP A 461 0.44 -19.53 -23.12
C ASP A 461 0.96 -18.34 -22.28
N THR A 462 2.10 -18.50 -21.59
CA THR A 462 2.71 -17.47 -20.76
C THR A 462 3.86 -16.82 -21.51
N LEU A 463 3.61 -15.65 -22.09
CA LEU A 463 4.57 -14.93 -22.93
C LEU A 463 4.92 -13.57 -22.30
N PRO A 464 5.67 -13.53 -21.20
CA PRO A 464 6.10 -12.27 -20.59
C PRO A 464 7.21 -11.62 -21.43
N ASP A 465 7.34 -10.31 -21.36
CA ASP A 465 8.53 -9.60 -21.84
C ASP A 465 9.58 -9.58 -20.69
N LEU A 466 10.61 -10.43 -20.80
CA LEU A 466 11.75 -10.50 -19.89
C LEU A 466 12.98 -9.76 -20.42
N SER A 467 12.89 -9.03 -21.54
CA SER A 467 14.02 -8.30 -22.13
C SER A 467 14.62 -7.25 -21.18
N ARG A 468 13.84 -6.80 -20.19
CA ARG A 468 14.24 -5.82 -19.18
C ARG A 468 14.43 -6.42 -17.79
N ALA A 469 14.46 -7.74 -17.69
CA ALA A 469 14.72 -8.41 -16.41
C ALA A 469 16.17 -8.17 -15.93
N ASN A 470 16.32 -7.76 -14.69
CA ASN A 470 17.63 -7.51 -14.05
C ASN A 470 18.14 -8.75 -13.32
N ASN A 471 17.24 -9.47 -12.65
CA ASN A 471 17.61 -10.69 -11.93
C ASN A 471 16.38 -11.57 -11.67
N MET A 472 16.64 -12.75 -11.19
CA MET A 472 15.66 -13.77 -10.83
C MET A 472 15.98 -14.33 -9.44
N ALA A 473 14.91 -14.60 -8.64
CA ALA A 473 14.97 -15.33 -7.37
C ALA A 473 13.85 -16.38 -7.32
N ILE A 474 14.02 -17.44 -6.55
CA ILE A 474 13.05 -18.55 -6.51
C ILE A 474 12.85 -19.02 -5.08
N ASP A 475 11.56 -19.20 -4.70
CA ASP A 475 11.12 -19.74 -3.40
C ASP A 475 10.03 -20.82 -3.55
N GLY A 476 9.89 -21.38 -4.74
CA GLY A 476 8.77 -22.18 -5.24
C GLY A 476 8.00 -21.45 -6.34
N SER A 477 7.86 -20.13 -6.23
CA SER A 477 7.54 -19.23 -7.34
C SER A 477 8.81 -18.60 -7.90
N VAL A 478 8.79 -18.19 -9.15
CA VAL A 478 9.87 -17.43 -9.78
C VAL A 478 9.53 -15.94 -9.69
N TRP A 479 10.45 -15.16 -9.14
CA TRP A 479 10.35 -13.72 -8.97
C TRP A 479 11.39 -13.02 -9.81
N ILE A 480 10.99 -11.98 -10.52
CA ILE A 480 11.87 -11.22 -11.41
C ILE A 480 11.76 -9.73 -11.09
N GLY A 481 12.90 -9.11 -10.80
CA GLY A 481 13.05 -7.67 -10.75
C GLY A 481 13.45 -7.11 -12.11
N SER A 482 12.92 -5.95 -12.49
CA SER A 482 13.11 -5.40 -13.82
C SER A 482 13.67 -3.98 -13.83
N ALA A 483 14.20 -3.59 -14.98
CA ALA A 483 14.77 -2.27 -15.21
C ALA A 483 13.73 -1.14 -15.24
N ASP A 484 12.45 -1.45 -15.35
CA ASP A 484 11.35 -0.47 -15.28
C ASP A 484 10.67 -0.40 -13.91
N GLY A 485 11.28 -1.01 -12.88
CA GLY A 485 10.79 -0.93 -11.51
C GLY A 485 9.64 -1.87 -11.17
N LYS A 486 9.38 -2.87 -12.03
CA LYS A 486 8.31 -3.84 -11.82
C LYS A 486 8.84 -5.16 -11.26
N ILE A 487 8.00 -5.81 -10.48
CA ILE A 487 8.21 -7.17 -10.00
C ILE A 487 7.25 -8.07 -10.74
N MET A 488 7.76 -9.12 -11.38
CA MET A 488 6.96 -10.17 -11.99
C MET A 488 7.06 -11.45 -11.17
N LYS A 489 5.94 -12.14 -11.00
CA LYS A 489 5.85 -13.41 -10.30
C LYS A 489 5.25 -14.48 -11.20
N PHE A 490 5.86 -15.67 -11.17
CA PHE A 490 5.37 -16.83 -11.91
C PHE A 490 5.29 -18.02 -10.97
N THR A 491 4.11 -18.62 -10.90
CA THR A 491 3.89 -19.84 -10.09
C THR A 491 3.51 -20.98 -11.01
N GLN A 492 4.26 -22.08 -10.95
CA GLN A 492 4.06 -23.26 -11.82
C GLN A 492 4.04 -22.89 -13.33
N GLY A 493 4.87 -21.94 -13.73
CA GLY A 493 5.01 -21.49 -15.12
C GLY A 493 3.93 -20.52 -15.60
N LYS A 494 2.99 -20.10 -14.76
CA LYS A 494 1.92 -19.14 -15.08
C LYS A 494 2.21 -17.80 -14.40
N VAL A 495 1.76 -16.70 -15.04
CA VAL A 495 1.78 -15.38 -14.40
C VAL A 495 0.92 -15.43 -13.13
N ASP A 496 1.51 -14.98 -12.04
CA ASP A 496 0.82 -14.79 -10.76
C ASP A 496 0.78 -13.30 -10.44
N THR A 497 -0.42 -12.78 -10.18
CA THR A 497 -0.59 -11.34 -9.94
C THR A 497 0.08 -10.95 -8.62
N PHE A 498 1.03 -10.02 -8.71
CA PHE A 498 1.71 -9.47 -7.56
C PHE A 498 1.75 -7.94 -7.65
N ILE A 499 1.15 -7.28 -6.67
CA ILE A 499 1.06 -5.82 -6.61
C ILE A 499 1.60 -5.36 -5.26
N PRO A 500 2.78 -4.71 -5.21
CA PRO A 500 3.30 -4.10 -3.99
C PRO A 500 2.33 -3.05 -3.44
N GLN A 501 2.06 -3.11 -2.14
CA GLN A 501 1.15 -2.18 -1.45
C GLN A 501 1.89 -1.45 -0.33
N GLY A 502 1.60 -0.17 -0.16
CA GLY A 502 2.15 0.65 0.93
C GLY A 502 3.63 1.05 0.74
N VAL A 503 4.18 0.92 -0.46
CA VAL A 503 5.56 1.35 -0.78
C VAL A 503 5.57 2.86 -1.10
N ASP A 504 6.23 3.65 -0.26
CA ASP A 504 6.41 5.10 -0.46
C ASP A 504 7.88 5.51 -0.28
N PRO A 505 8.46 6.23 -1.23
CA PRO A 505 8.00 6.46 -2.60
C PRO A 505 7.92 5.17 -3.43
N ALA A 506 7.23 5.19 -4.56
CA ALA A 506 7.17 4.05 -5.48
C ALA A 506 8.58 3.58 -5.87
N PHE A 507 8.71 2.34 -6.34
CA PHE A 507 10.01 1.83 -6.79
C PHE A 507 10.57 2.68 -7.94
N GLY A 508 11.87 2.93 -7.87
CA GLY A 508 12.64 3.52 -8.95
C GLY A 508 12.89 2.50 -10.08
N LYS A 509 13.81 2.85 -10.96
CA LYS A 509 14.27 1.95 -12.03
C LYS A 509 15.35 0.98 -11.53
N ASN A 510 15.56 -0.09 -12.31
CA ASN A 510 16.65 -1.07 -12.07
C ASN A 510 16.58 -1.73 -10.68
N ILE A 511 15.39 -2.25 -10.34
CA ILE A 511 15.22 -3.03 -9.12
C ILE A 511 15.76 -4.47 -9.29
N ALA A 512 16.24 -5.05 -8.18
CA ALA A 512 16.56 -6.46 -8.08
C ALA A 512 15.80 -7.08 -6.90
N VAL A 513 15.46 -8.36 -7.00
CA VAL A 513 14.70 -9.08 -5.98
C VAL A 513 15.50 -10.22 -5.38
N PHE A 514 15.24 -10.52 -4.11
CA PHE A 514 15.76 -11.71 -3.45
C PHE A 514 14.70 -12.35 -2.57
N THR A 515 14.54 -13.63 -2.73
CA THR A 515 13.80 -14.52 -1.85
C THR A 515 14.35 -15.93 -2.03
N SER A 516 14.06 -16.82 -1.10
CA SER A 516 14.38 -18.25 -1.15
C SER A 516 13.35 -19.03 -0.32
N ASP A 517 13.48 -20.34 -0.29
CA ASP A 517 12.74 -21.23 0.62
C ASP A 517 13.12 -21.02 2.11
N MET A 518 14.28 -20.41 2.35
CA MET A 518 14.77 -20.05 3.69
C MET A 518 14.40 -18.63 4.12
N THR A 519 13.68 -17.86 3.30
CA THR A 519 13.24 -16.51 3.64
C THR A 519 11.72 -16.42 3.70
N ILE A 520 11.22 -15.75 4.75
CA ILE A 520 9.78 -15.49 4.92
C ILE A 520 9.34 -14.39 3.96
N ASN A 521 10.22 -13.41 3.71
CA ASN A 521 9.90 -12.19 3.01
C ASN A 521 10.51 -12.12 1.60
N LEU A 522 10.01 -11.16 0.82
CA LEU A 522 10.60 -10.71 -0.44
C LEU A 522 11.40 -9.43 -0.20
N TYR A 523 12.65 -9.41 -0.60
CA TYR A 523 13.55 -8.26 -0.48
C TYR A 523 13.75 -7.63 -1.84
N VAL A 524 13.54 -6.32 -1.93
CA VAL A 524 13.65 -5.55 -3.18
C VAL A 524 14.73 -4.50 -3.04
N LEU A 525 15.82 -4.66 -3.77
CA LEU A 525 16.85 -3.64 -3.92
C LEU A 525 16.33 -2.57 -4.89
N ASP A 526 16.18 -1.37 -4.40
CA ASP A 526 15.80 -0.17 -5.14
C ASP A 526 16.99 0.80 -5.14
N SER A 527 17.92 0.57 -6.09
CA SER A 527 19.19 1.28 -6.15
C SER A 527 19.06 2.77 -6.44
N GLU A 528 18.04 3.16 -7.21
CA GLU A 528 17.75 4.57 -7.53
C GLU A 528 17.37 5.36 -6.27
N ASN A 529 16.52 4.76 -5.40
CA ASN A 529 16.11 5.34 -4.13
C ASN A 529 17.06 4.99 -2.97
N LYS A 530 18.17 4.30 -3.24
CA LYS A 530 19.20 3.89 -2.25
C LYS A 530 18.59 3.18 -1.04
N ARG A 531 17.83 2.11 -1.30
CA ARG A 531 17.14 1.35 -0.25
C ARG A 531 16.99 -0.14 -0.60
N VAL A 532 16.78 -0.94 0.43
CA VAL A 532 16.17 -2.27 0.32
C VAL A 532 14.80 -2.21 0.97
N VAL A 533 13.77 -2.56 0.23
CA VAL A 533 12.40 -2.65 0.73
C VAL A 533 12.09 -4.10 1.05
N VAL A 534 11.48 -4.34 2.19
CA VAL A 534 11.01 -5.66 2.63
C VAL A 534 9.51 -5.74 2.43
N LEU A 535 9.07 -6.72 1.66
CA LEU A 535 7.66 -7.01 1.41
C LEU A 535 7.31 -8.40 1.93
N ALA A 536 6.11 -8.57 2.42
CA ALA A 536 5.53 -9.89 2.54
C ALA A 536 5.29 -10.49 1.13
N LYS A 537 5.23 -11.82 1.00
CA LYS A 537 5.07 -12.49 -0.31
C LYS A 537 3.69 -12.28 -0.95
N ASP A 538 2.76 -11.65 -0.25
CA ASP A 538 1.47 -11.15 -0.77
C ASP A 538 1.52 -9.71 -1.29
N GLY A 539 2.68 -9.03 -1.17
CA GLY A 539 2.91 -7.68 -1.64
C GLY A 539 2.81 -6.59 -0.57
N MET A 540 2.47 -6.93 0.67
CA MET A 540 2.39 -5.94 1.74
C MET A 540 3.77 -5.42 2.15
N TYR A 541 3.91 -4.12 2.24
CA TYR A 541 5.11 -3.47 2.75
C TYR A 541 5.31 -3.77 4.24
N LEU A 542 6.54 -4.12 4.65
CA LEU A 542 6.90 -4.38 6.04
C LEU A 542 7.87 -3.33 6.58
N SER A 543 9.00 -3.12 5.91
CA SER A 543 10.05 -2.18 6.34
C SER A 543 10.93 -1.76 5.17
N GLN A 544 11.81 -0.79 5.39
CA GLN A 544 12.86 -0.45 4.44
C GLN A 544 14.15 0.00 5.13
N TYR A 545 15.28 -0.33 4.49
CA TYR A 545 16.63 0.01 4.90
C TYR A 545 17.18 1.04 3.93
N VAL A 546 17.41 2.27 4.39
CA VAL A 546 17.77 3.42 3.55
C VAL A 546 19.18 3.89 3.90
N TRP A 547 20.01 4.17 2.88
CA TRP A 547 21.31 4.80 3.06
C TRP A 547 21.41 6.10 2.24
N LYS A 548 22.19 7.08 2.75
CA LYS A 548 22.27 8.41 2.12
C LYS A 548 23.38 8.49 1.07
N ASP A 549 24.55 7.92 1.37
CA ASP A 549 25.76 8.13 0.59
C ASP A 549 26.49 6.82 0.27
N GLY A 550 27.35 6.86 -0.74
CA GLY A 550 28.47 5.95 -0.99
C GLY A 550 28.21 4.91 -2.04
N ILE A 551 27.34 3.93 -1.85
CA ILE A 551 27.23 2.77 -2.74
C ILE A 551 25.98 2.78 -3.60
N ILE A 552 26.10 2.22 -4.81
CA ILE A 552 25.00 1.90 -5.71
C ILE A 552 25.04 0.41 -5.97
N PRO A 553 24.32 -0.41 -5.18
CA PRO A 553 24.33 -1.85 -5.35
C PRO A 553 23.62 -2.30 -6.61
N THR A 554 24.07 -3.41 -7.17
CA THR A 554 23.49 -4.03 -8.37
C THR A 554 22.86 -5.39 -8.08
N GLN A 555 23.31 -6.08 -7.02
CA GLN A 555 22.77 -7.37 -6.60
C GLN A 555 22.64 -7.40 -5.07
N LEU A 556 21.71 -8.22 -4.58
CA LEU A 556 21.54 -8.48 -3.16
C LEU A 556 21.38 -9.98 -2.89
N ALA A 557 21.74 -10.35 -1.67
CA ALA A 557 21.44 -11.63 -1.05
C ALA A 557 21.03 -11.40 0.40
N VAL A 558 20.18 -12.24 0.96
CA VAL A 558 19.68 -12.06 2.32
C VAL A 558 19.74 -13.37 3.10
N SER A 559 20.22 -13.30 4.32
CA SER A 559 20.12 -14.35 5.32
C SER A 559 19.28 -13.84 6.49
N GLU A 560 18.04 -14.33 6.61
CA GLU A 560 17.21 -14.00 7.76
C GLU A 560 17.77 -14.62 9.05
N ASP A 561 18.35 -15.80 8.97
CA ASP A 561 18.98 -16.48 10.12
C ASP A 561 20.19 -15.71 10.66
N GLN A 562 21.03 -15.18 9.76
CA GLN A 562 22.19 -14.36 10.15
C GLN A 562 21.81 -12.90 10.40
N LYS A 563 20.53 -12.55 10.18
CA LYS A 563 20.01 -11.17 10.23
C LYS A 563 20.86 -10.19 9.40
N LYS A 564 21.16 -10.56 8.16
CA LYS A 564 22.00 -9.74 7.27
C LYS A 564 21.47 -9.66 5.85
N ILE A 565 21.63 -8.48 5.27
CA ILE A 565 21.49 -8.22 3.83
C ILE A 565 22.89 -7.99 3.29
N TYR A 566 23.25 -8.70 2.24
CA TYR A 566 24.49 -8.53 1.51
C TYR A 566 24.22 -7.79 0.20
N LEU A 567 25.05 -6.79 -0.11
CA LEU A 567 24.90 -5.91 -1.26
C LEU A 567 26.18 -5.91 -2.08
N LEU A 568 26.08 -6.25 -3.35
CA LEU A 568 27.18 -6.12 -4.30
C LEU A 568 27.19 -4.71 -4.90
N ALA A 569 28.24 -3.94 -4.64
CA ALA A 569 28.41 -2.60 -5.17
C ALA A 569 29.90 -2.35 -5.54
N SER A 570 30.14 -1.75 -6.71
CA SER A 570 31.48 -1.35 -7.16
C SER A 570 32.55 -2.46 -7.12
N GLY A 571 32.11 -3.72 -7.24
CA GLY A 571 33.00 -4.89 -7.19
C GLY A 571 33.40 -5.34 -5.80
N GLN A 572 32.73 -4.85 -4.77
CA GLN A 572 32.92 -5.22 -3.35
C GLN A 572 31.57 -5.62 -2.74
N LEU A 573 31.63 -6.43 -1.69
CA LEU A 573 30.46 -6.87 -0.93
C LEU A 573 30.32 -6.05 0.35
N TYR A 574 29.15 -5.48 0.54
CA TYR A 574 28.75 -4.76 1.75
C TYR A 574 27.68 -5.54 2.51
N ALA A 575 27.53 -5.28 3.80
CA ALA A 575 26.49 -5.87 4.62
C ALA A 575 25.72 -4.81 5.40
N ILE A 576 24.46 -5.13 5.68
CA ILE A 576 23.52 -4.39 6.51
C ILE A 576 22.89 -5.36 7.51
N ASP A 577 22.73 -4.93 8.75
CA ASP A 577 22.01 -5.73 9.75
C ASP A 577 20.50 -5.62 9.55
N LEU A 578 19.81 -6.77 9.49
CA LEU A 578 18.35 -6.88 9.56
C LEU A 578 17.89 -6.63 11.00
N LYS A 579 16.91 -5.77 11.16
CA LYS A 579 16.30 -5.43 12.45
C LYS A 579 14.95 -6.10 12.63
#